data_4e95bf7a3955276535dc76ded3abf6e8
#
_entry.id   4e95bf7a3955276535dc76ded3abf6e8
#
_cell.length_a   1.000
_cell.length_b   1.000
_cell.length_c   1.000
_cell.angle_alpha   90.00
_cell.angle_beta   90.00
_cell.angle_gamma   90.00
#
_symmetry.space_group_name_H-M   'P 1'
#
loop_
_entity.id
_entity.type
_entity.pdbx_description
1 polymer ?
#
loop_
_entity_poly.entity_id
_entity_poly.type
_entity_poly.pdbx_seq_one_letter_code
_entity_poly.pdbx_strand_id
1 'polypeptide(L)'
;MDKKLRRSRVDRKVGGVFGGLAEFLGIDATLLRLIYIIITIITMKTGIAIIAYIVALFVIPSSDTSNEEVLERHRRRVEEKRNRHLGRNQARQEVREAMRNSHHHRRPRPENAEPIHHGARKKEARPRPVREFNFDNATFRSFTIRVATGDVIIRSWDKEQMKIRAVLAVHEKARSIRQLSEEKLWDYFFSQTMLDISPDNFTFESKNELLKTDLVITIPKRLYEQVKIQLLNGNLKYDDTAAEDAIIKTRHGDIRSSGASGKFLSTESADGEIFFKRSTVENVDMSTAKGDIALQGSFLTTIAKAAQGDVEYILENDTSSAADLEAPNGDIRIQIPPTWNVDGTLGTKKEKIYFDLKNAKIWDDAERTFVFTQNAEEISMATLQEKVGNGIIKVSELETKNV
;
A
#
# COMPACT_ATOMS: atom_id res chain seq x y z
N MET A 1 -20.20 -20.10 39.33
CA MET A 1 -20.48 -19.14 38.21
C MET A 1 -20.63 -19.96 36.94
N ASP A 2 -21.84 -20.10 36.44
CA ASP A 2 -22.09 -20.85 35.20
C ASP A 2 -21.51 -20.09 34.00
N LYS A 3 -20.41 -20.58 33.45
CA LYS A 3 -19.83 -20.05 32.20
C LYS A 3 -20.77 -20.41 31.04
N LYS A 4 -21.50 -19.45 30.50
CA LYS A 4 -22.33 -19.64 29.32
C LYS A 4 -21.46 -19.47 28.07
N LEU A 5 -21.55 -20.40 27.11
CA LEU A 5 -20.84 -20.31 25.81
C LEU A 5 -21.40 -19.14 25.01
N ARG A 6 -20.53 -18.17 24.66
CA ARG A 6 -20.84 -16.98 23.82
C ARG A 6 -19.72 -16.71 22.85
N ARG A 7 -20.02 -16.12 21.70
CA ARG A 7 -19.00 -15.75 20.73
C ARG A 7 -18.13 -14.60 21.25
N SER A 8 -16.80 -14.74 21.14
CA SER A 8 -15.88 -13.67 21.55
C SER A 8 -15.96 -12.49 20.58
N ARG A 9 -16.00 -11.26 21.12
CA ARG A 9 -15.85 -10.01 20.37
C ARG A 9 -14.41 -9.51 20.32
N VAL A 10 -13.58 -9.97 21.23
CA VAL A 10 -12.18 -9.53 21.38
C VAL A 10 -11.26 -10.27 20.39
N ASP A 11 -11.50 -11.57 20.20
CA ASP A 11 -10.79 -12.42 19.23
C ASP A 11 -11.77 -12.91 18.14
N ARG A 12 -12.22 -11.95 17.32
CA ARG A 12 -13.27 -12.15 16.31
C ARG A 12 -12.68 -12.48 14.93
N LYS A 13 -11.77 -13.43 14.83
CA LYS A 13 -11.40 -13.99 13.54
C LYS A 13 -12.50 -14.94 13.06
N VAL A 14 -13.10 -14.67 11.90
CA VAL A 14 -14.20 -15.47 11.32
C VAL A 14 -15.36 -15.69 12.30
N GLY A 15 -16.11 -14.63 12.65
CA GLY A 15 -17.36 -14.72 13.45
C GLY A 15 -17.20 -14.91 14.96
N GLY A 16 -15.97 -15.10 15.49
CA GLY A 16 -15.70 -15.14 16.96
C GLY A 16 -16.04 -16.46 17.64
N VAL A 17 -16.42 -17.51 16.92
CA VAL A 17 -16.81 -18.82 17.48
C VAL A 17 -15.65 -19.47 18.24
N PHE A 18 -14.47 -19.55 17.62
CA PHE A 18 -13.28 -20.15 18.25
C PHE A 18 -12.75 -19.31 19.41
N GLY A 19 -12.86 -17.98 19.35
CA GLY A 19 -12.54 -17.12 20.48
C GLY A 19 -13.43 -17.38 21.68
N GLY A 20 -14.75 -17.51 21.47
CA GLY A 20 -15.71 -17.83 22.52
C GLY A 20 -15.54 -19.24 23.08
N LEU A 21 -15.26 -20.22 22.23
CA LEU A 21 -15.01 -21.60 22.65
C LEU A 21 -13.71 -21.71 23.46
N ALA A 22 -12.66 -20.98 23.06
CA ALA A 22 -11.39 -20.90 23.76
C ALA A 22 -11.54 -20.30 25.17
N GLU A 23 -12.30 -19.22 25.29
CA GLU A 23 -12.61 -18.59 26.58
C GLU A 23 -13.46 -19.51 27.50
N PHE A 24 -14.36 -20.30 26.91
CA PHE A 24 -15.18 -21.26 27.65
C PHE A 24 -14.37 -22.46 28.15
N LEU A 25 -13.50 -23.02 27.27
CA LEU A 25 -12.69 -24.19 27.59
C LEU A 25 -11.39 -23.87 28.35
N GLY A 26 -10.97 -22.59 28.35
CA GLY A 26 -9.71 -22.16 28.97
C GLY A 26 -8.47 -22.54 28.19
N ILE A 27 -8.60 -22.73 26.86
CA ILE A 27 -7.49 -23.09 25.94
C ILE A 27 -7.22 -21.93 24.98
N ASP A 28 -6.04 -21.98 24.30
CA ASP A 28 -5.68 -20.97 23.32
C ASP A 28 -6.52 -21.09 22.05
N ALA A 29 -7.06 -19.96 21.59
CA ALA A 29 -7.92 -19.89 20.40
C ALA A 29 -7.18 -20.24 19.11
N THR A 30 -5.86 -20.04 19.06
CA THR A 30 -5.02 -20.36 17.90
C THR A 30 -4.87 -21.88 17.77
N LEU A 31 -4.73 -22.56 18.91
CA LEU A 31 -4.66 -24.03 18.94
C LEU A 31 -5.98 -24.66 18.44
N LEU A 32 -7.13 -24.14 18.88
CA LEU A 32 -8.43 -24.61 18.40
C LEU A 32 -8.62 -24.40 16.90
N ARG A 33 -8.16 -23.28 16.37
CA ARG A 33 -8.20 -22.99 14.92
C ARG A 33 -7.32 -23.98 14.14
N LEU A 34 -6.13 -24.28 14.65
CA LEU A 34 -5.21 -25.22 14.01
C LEU A 34 -5.82 -26.61 13.94
N ILE A 35 -6.38 -27.10 15.05
CA ILE A 35 -7.08 -28.40 15.10
C ILE A 35 -8.26 -28.42 14.12
N TYR A 36 -9.04 -27.34 14.04
CA TYR A 36 -10.17 -27.24 13.12
C TYR A 36 -9.74 -27.24 11.67
N ILE A 37 -8.63 -26.59 11.31
CA ILE A 37 -8.06 -26.61 9.95
C ILE A 37 -7.68 -28.04 9.59
N ILE A 38 -7.03 -28.77 10.48
CA ILE A 38 -6.66 -30.18 10.27
C ILE A 38 -7.90 -31.05 10.02
N ILE A 39 -8.93 -30.89 10.86
CA ILE A 39 -10.21 -31.59 10.70
C ILE A 39 -10.86 -31.23 9.36
N THR A 40 -10.85 -29.96 8.96
CA THR A 40 -11.42 -29.51 7.68
C THR A 40 -10.71 -30.12 6.49
N ILE A 41 -9.37 -30.24 6.54
CA ILE A 41 -8.58 -30.90 5.49
C ILE A 41 -8.93 -32.39 5.38
N ILE A 42 -9.05 -33.07 6.52
CA ILE A 42 -9.39 -34.51 6.56
C ILE A 42 -10.80 -34.75 6.04
N THR A 43 -11.76 -33.85 6.36
CA THR A 43 -13.16 -33.97 5.99
C THR A 43 -13.55 -33.21 4.72
N MET A 44 -12.58 -32.76 3.94
CA MET A 44 -12.77 -31.89 2.77
C MET A 44 -13.73 -32.49 1.72
N LYS A 45 -13.71 -33.81 1.55
CA LYS A 45 -14.62 -34.52 0.61
C LYS A 45 -16.10 -34.47 1.02
N THR A 46 -16.41 -34.30 2.29
CA THR A 46 -17.80 -34.34 2.82
C THR A 46 -18.37 -32.95 3.13
N GLY A 47 -17.52 -31.92 3.23
CA GLY A 47 -17.95 -30.56 3.58
C GLY A 47 -18.53 -30.38 4.99
N ILE A 48 -18.61 -31.46 5.79
CA ILE A 48 -19.27 -31.49 7.10
C ILE A 48 -18.68 -30.47 8.07
N ALA A 49 -17.36 -30.27 8.06
CA ALA A 49 -16.70 -29.31 8.95
C ALA A 49 -17.17 -27.87 8.67
N ILE A 50 -17.31 -27.50 7.41
CA ILE A 50 -17.76 -26.15 7.01
C ILE A 50 -19.22 -25.94 7.45
N ILE A 51 -20.08 -26.93 7.23
CA ILE A 51 -21.49 -26.88 7.63
C ILE A 51 -21.59 -26.75 9.15
N ALA A 52 -20.83 -27.54 9.92
CA ALA A 52 -20.80 -27.48 11.39
C ALA A 52 -20.37 -26.09 11.90
N TYR A 53 -19.41 -25.45 11.21
CA TYR A 53 -19.01 -24.09 11.56
C TYR A 53 -20.10 -23.05 11.29
N ILE A 54 -20.81 -23.17 10.17
CA ILE A 54 -21.94 -22.28 9.82
C ILE A 54 -23.05 -22.45 10.85
N VAL A 55 -23.38 -23.68 11.23
CA VAL A 55 -24.38 -23.95 12.29
C VAL A 55 -23.94 -23.33 13.61
N ALA A 56 -22.67 -23.46 14.02
CA ALA A 56 -22.13 -22.84 15.23
C ALA A 56 -22.24 -21.31 15.23
N LEU A 57 -22.08 -20.68 14.05
CA LEU A 57 -22.29 -19.23 13.89
C LEU A 57 -23.74 -18.77 14.18
N PHE A 58 -24.73 -19.60 13.91
CA PHE A 58 -26.12 -19.28 14.17
C PHE A 58 -26.57 -19.66 15.60
N VAL A 59 -26.04 -20.77 16.12
CA VAL A 59 -26.46 -21.32 17.42
C VAL A 59 -25.80 -20.60 18.60
N ILE A 60 -24.53 -20.18 18.49
CA ILE A 60 -23.80 -19.51 19.58
C ILE A 60 -24.10 -18.00 19.58
N PRO A 61 -24.80 -17.47 20.61
CA PRO A 61 -25.18 -16.06 20.67
C PRO A 61 -23.93 -15.15 20.83
N SER A 62 -24.02 -13.91 20.33
CA SER A 62 -22.97 -12.91 20.56
C SER A 62 -22.96 -12.47 22.02
N SER A 63 -21.76 -12.18 22.57
CA SER A 63 -21.67 -11.65 23.95
C SER A 63 -22.26 -10.23 24.02
N ASP A 64 -23.08 -9.97 25.03
CA ASP A 64 -23.63 -8.64 25.34
C ASP A 64 -22.66 -7.79 26.19
N THR A 65 -21.34 -7.92 25.96
CA THR A 65 -20.36 -7.06 26.63
C THR A 65 -20.59 -5.63 26.19
N SER A 66 -20.85 -4.74 27.14
CA SER A 66 -21.09 -3.32 26.88
C SER A 66 -19.91 -2.70 26.16
N ASN A 67 -20.15 -1.74 25.27
CA ASN A 67 -19.10 -1.00 24.56
C ASN A 67 -18.10 -0.34 25.53
N GLU A 68 -18.48 -0.12 26.80
CA GLU A 68 -17.63 0.43 27.86
C GLU A 68 -16.46 -0.49 28.24
N GLU A 69 -16.66 -1.81 28.40
CA GLU A 69 -15.56 -2.73 28.73
C GLU A 69 -14.53 -2.86 27.58
N VAL A 70 -14.98 -2.77 26.35
CA VAL A 70 -14.08 -2.78 25.17
C VAL A 70 -13.28 -1.47 25.13
N LEU A 71 -13.91 -0.34 25.42
CA LEU A 71 -13.27 0.98 25.51
C LEU A 71 -12.27 1.06 26.67
N GLU A 72 -12.61 0.52 27.84
CA GLU A 72 -11.68 0.50 28.99
C GLU A 72 -10.44 -0.36 28.72
N ARG A 73 -10.59 -1.54 28.11
CA ARG A 73 -9.44 -2.37 27.71
C ARG A 73 -8.57 -1.68 26.65
N HIS A 74 -9.20 -0.94 25.74
CA HIS A 74 -8.47 -0.15 24.74
C HIS A 74 -7.72 1.02 25.40
N ARG A 75 -8.36 1.75 26.34
CA ARG A 75 -7.73 2.81 27.15
C ARG A 75 -6.51 2.28 27.92
N ARG A 76 -6.64 1.15 28.62
CA ARG A 76 -5.52 0.53 29.36
C ARG A 76 -4.33 0.19 28.43
N ARG A 77 -4.57 -0.36 27.24
CA ARG A 77 -3.52 -0.64 26.27
C ARG A 77 -2.85 0.61 25.71
N VAL A 78 -3.61 1.68 25.50
CA VAL A 78 -3.08 2.98 25.06
C VAL A 78 -2.25 3.64 26.16
N GLU A 79 -2.70 3.58 27.41
CA GLU A 79 -1.97 4.08 28.58
C GLU A 79 -0.68 3.30 28.84
N GLU A 80 -0.69 1.97 28.74
CA GLU A 80 0.54 1.16 28.84
C GLU A 80 1.55 1.51 27.72
N LYS A 81 1.10 1.71 26.49
CA LYS A 81 1.97 2.17 25.40
C LYS A 81 2.53 3.57 25.66
N ARG A 82 1.68 4.49 26.14
CA ARG A 82 2.08 5.86 26.50
C ARG A 82 3.11 5.87 27.63
N ASN A 83 2.91 5.06 28.67
CA ASN A 83 3.83 4.94 29.79
C ASN A 83 5.17 4.31 29.39
N ARG A 84 5.17 3.32 28.49
CA ARG A 84 6.43 2.78 27.89
C ARG A 84 7.17 3.82 27.06
N HIS A 85 6.48 4.71 26.33
CA HIS A 85 7.09 5.81 25.58
C HIS A 85 7.66 6.90 26.51
N LEU A 86 6.93 7.24 27.59
CA LEU A 86 7.39 8.21 28.60
C LEU A 86 8.64 7.69 29.33
N GLY A 87 8.65 6.43 29.76
CA GLY A 87 9.81 5.80 30.38
C GLY A 87 11.04 5.75 29.46
N ARG A 88 10.86 5.50 28.15
CA ARG A 88 11.97 5.57 27.16
C ARG A 88 12.50 6.99 26.97
N ASN A 89 11.65 8.00 27.02
CA ASN A 89 12.07 9.39 26.87
C ASN A 89 12.77 9.91 28.13
N GLN A 90 12.33 9.50 29.34
CA GLN A 90 13.03 9.78 30.58
C GLN A 90 14.40 9.12 30.62
N ALA A 91 14.51 7.84 30.30
CA ALA A 91 15.81 7.16 30.22
C ALA A 91 16.76 7.79 29.18
N ARG A 92 16.25 8.32 28.05
CA ARG A 92 17.06 9.06 27.09
C ARG A 92 17.51 10.44 27.60
N GLN A 93 16.70 11.11 28.43
CA GLN A 93 17.05 12.35 29.06
C GLN A 93 18.12 12.12 30.14
N GLU A 94 17.99 11.10 31.00
CA GLU A 94 18.98 10.72 32.00
C GLU A 94 20.33 10.36 31.38
N VAL A 95 20.34 9.61 30.26
CA VAL A 95 21.58 9.31 29.52
C VAL A 95 22.19 10.57 28.91
N ARG A 96 21.39 11.52 28.40
CA ARG A 96 21.87 12.81 27.90
C ARG A 96 22.45 13.69 29.02
N GLU A 97 21.83 13.73 30.20
CA GLU A 97 22.32 14.47 31.36
C GLU A 97 23.58 13.83 31.93
N ALA A 98 23.64 12.49 32.01
CA ALA A 98 24.86 11.79 32.40
C ALA A 98 26.04 12.04 31.45
N MET A 99 25.77 12.06 30.11
CA MET A 99 26.78 12.44 29.12
C MET A 99 27.20 13.92 29.22
N ARG A 100 26.27 14.81 29.56
CA ARG A 100 26.58 16.24 29.73
C ARG A 100 27.43 16.52 30.98
N ASN A 101 27.17 15.78 32.04
CA ASN A 101 27.92 15.90 33.29
C ASN A 101 29.31 15.23 33.24
N SER A 102 29.51 14.24 32.34
CA SER A 102 30.83 13.62 32.13
C SER A 102 31.81 14.49 31.34
N HIS A 103 31.36 15.61 30.75
CA HIS A 103 32.24 16.53 30.01
C HIS A 103 32.92 17.60 30.85
N HIS A 104 32.71 17.63 32.18
CA HIS A 104 33.38 18.63 33.07
C HIS A 104 34.70 18.18 33.65
N HIS A 105 35.24 17.02 33.34
CA HIS A 105 36.59 16.61 33.68
C HIS A 105 37.51 16.58 32.46
N ARG A 106 37.68 17.74 31.80
CA ARG A 106 38.79 17.91 30.84
C ARG A 106 40.09 18.09 31.62
N ARG A 107 40.98 17.10 31.56
CA ARG A 107 42.39 17.29 31.86
C ARG A 107 42.97 18.36 30.91
N PRO A 108 43.86 19.26 31.40
CA PRO A 108 44.50 20.26 30.54
C PRO A 108 45.29 19.53 29.44
N ARG A 109 45.11 19.96 28.22
CA ARG A 109 45.81 19.46 27.02
C ARG A 109 47.25 19.99 27.07
N PRO A 110 48.29 19.18 26.86
CA PRO A 110 49.65 19.68 26.70
C PRO A 110 49.75 20.59 25.48
N GLU A 111 50.46 21.71 25.61
CA GLU A 111 50.52 22.85 24.69
C GLU A 111 51.25 22.57 23.36
N ASN A 112 51.77 21.33 23.13
CA ASN A 112 52.55 20.95 21.96
C ASN A 112 52.05 19.71 21.22
N ALA A 113 50.72 19.53 21.06
CA ALA A 113 50.20 18.49 20.23
C ALA A 113 49.83 19.08 18.86
N GLU A 114 50.59 18.69 17.84
CA GLU A 114 50.21 18.94 16.44
C GLU A 114 48.80 18.46 16.14
N PRO A 115 48.04 19.17 15.29
CA PRO A 115 46.66 18.75 14.94
C PRO A 115 46.75 17.46 14.14
N ILE A 116 46.37 16.35 14.77
CA ILE A 116 46.08 15.10 14.05
C ILE A 116 44.83 15.37 13.21
N HIS A 117 45.04 15.66 11.94
CA HIS A 117 43.98 15.63 10.95
C HIS A 117 43.46 14.19 10.85
N HIS A 118 42.46 13.86 11.66
CA HIS A 118 41.59 12.76 11.36
C HIS A 118 40.81 13.13 10.08
N GLY A 119 41.47 13.00 8.95
CA GLY A 119 40.78 12.90 7.67
C GLY A 119 39.81 11.76 7.81
N ALA A 120 38.51 12.08 7.98
CA ALA A 120 37.47 11.12 7.81
C ALA A 120 37.66 10.56 6.38
N ARG A 121 38.34 9.41 6.26
CA ARG A 121 38.33 8.66 5.01
C ARG A 121 36.87 8.44 4.71
N LYS A 122 36.29 9.23 3.78
CA LYS A 122 35.08 8.89 3.10
C LYS A 122 35.34 7.47 2.60
N LYS A 123 34.68 6.46 3.21
CA LYS A 123 34.66 5.12 2.66
C LYS A 123 34.09 5.30 1.26
N GLU A 124 34.95 5.24 0.26
CA GLU A 124 34.51 5.20 -1.14
C GLU A 124 33.50 4.07 -1.23
N ALA A 125 32.27 4.42 -1.56
CA ALA A 125 31.22 3.44 -1.73
C ALA A 125 31.69 2.51 -2.85
N ARG A 126 31.86 1.21 -2.55
CA ARG A 126 32.22 0.23 -3.57
C ARG A 126 31.24 0.35 -4.73
N PRO A 127 31.70 0.39 -5.98
CA PRO A 127 30.79 0.43 -7.11
C PRO A 127 29.82 -0.75 -7.02
N ARG A 128 28.53 -0.47 -7.19
CA ARG A 128 27.50 -1.54 -7.15
C ARG A 128 27.62 -2.39 -8.41
N PRO A 129 27.65 -3.72 -8.30
CA PRO A 129 27.63 -4.60 -9.45
C PRO A 129 26.44 -4.33 -10.36
N VAL A 130 26.68 -4.18 -11.66
CA VAL A 130 25.67 -3.89 -12.68
C VAL A 130 25.79 -4.89 -13.81
N ARG A 131 24.67 -5.49 -14.24
CA ARG A 131 24.58 -6.28 -15.46
C ARG A 131 23.38 -5.87 -16.29
N GLU A 132 23.53 -5.98 -17.61
CA GLU A 132 22.46 -5.77 -18.57
C GLU A 132 22.21 -7.05 -19.34
N PHE A 133 20.95 -7.38 -19.53
CA PHE A 133 20.47 -8.54 -20.27
C PHE A 133 19.56 -8.03 -21.39
N ASN A 134 19.85 -8.43 -22.61
CA ASN A 134 19.07 -8.07 -23.77
C ASN A 134 18.42 -9.33 -24.34
N PHE A 135 17.14 -9.25 -24.64
CA PHE A 135 16.35 -10.34 -25.18
C PHE A 135 15.72 -9.85 -26.48
N ASP A 136 16.20 -10.41 -27.59
CA ASP A 136 15.65 -10.11 -28.90
C ASP A 136 14.32 -10.86 -29.10
N ASN A 137 13.40 -10.28 -29.86
CA ASN A 137 12.09 -10.85 -30.16
C ASN A 137 11.26 -11.19 -28.90
N ALA A 138 11.12 -10.22 -27.99
CA ALA A 138 10.30 -10.35 -26.80
C ALA A 138 8.82 -10.34 -27.15
N THR A 139 8.24 -11.51 -27.41
CA THR A 139 6.86 -11.69 -27.91
C THR A 139 5.83 -12.00 -26.85
N PHE A 140 6.22 -12.09 -25.56
CA PHE A 140 5.32 -12.41 -24.47
C PHE A 140 4.15 -11.43 -24.36
N ARG A 141 2.97 -11.97 -24.03
CA ARG A 141 1.71 -11.21 -23.89
C ARG A 141 1.41 -10.80 -22.46
N SER A 142 2.02 -11.47 -21.49
CA SER A 142 1.84 -11.19 -20.07
C SER A 142 3.19 -11.16 -19.37
N PHE A 143 3.27 -10.43 -18.23
CA PHE A 143 4.47 -10.53 -17.42
C PHE A 143 4.21 -10.45 -15.92
N THR A 144 5.06 -11.13 -15.17
CA THR A 144 5.04 -11.17 -13.70
C THR A 144 6.40 -10.79 -13.14
N ILE A 145 6.43 -9.79 -12.26
CA ILE A 145 7.65 -9.33 -11.58
C ILE A 145 7.43 -9.41 -10.08
N ARG A 146 8.29 -10.15 -9.38
CA ARG A 146 8.28 -10.25 -7.92
C ARG A 146 9.67 -9.96 -7.38
N VAL A 147 9.79 -8.94 -6.54
CA VAL A 147 11.06 -8.53 -5.93
C VAL A 147 10.89 -8.35 -4.44
N ALA A 148 11.68 -9.10 -3.65
CA ALA A 148 11.64 -8.99 -2.20
C ALA A 148 12.24 -7.66 -1.71
N THR A 149 13.37 -7.22 -2.29
CA THR A 149 14.01 -5.95 -1.92
C THR A 149 14.68 -5.33 -3.13
N GLY A 150 14.30 -4.11 -3.47
CA GLY A 150 14.84 -3.33 -4.58
C GLY A 150 13.81 -2.45 -5.25
N ASP A 151 14.27 -1.40 -5.88
CA ASP A 151 13.45 -0.49 -6.66
C ASP A 151 13.28 -1.03 -8.09
N VAL A 152 12.08 -0.92 -8.64
CA VAL A 152 11.76 -1.44 -9.98
C VAL A 152 11.25 -0.30 -10.85
N ILE A 153 11.86 -0.14 -12.02
CA ILE A 153 11.41 0.77 -13.07
C ILE A 153 11.00 -0.06 -14.26
N ILE A 154 9.76 0.07 -14.69
CA ILE A 154 9.23 -0.51 -15.92
C ILE A 154 8.87 0.62 -16.86
N ARG A 155 9.31 0.53 -18.09
CA ARG A 155 9.00 1.49 -19.15
C ARG A 155 8.90 0.81 -20.50
N SER A 156 8.07 1.33 -21.38
CA SER A 156 7.95 0.86 -22.76
C SER A 156 8.84 1.63 -23.71
N TRP A 157 9.19 1.00 -24.84
CA TRP A 157 9.86 1.61 -25.97
C TRP A 157 9.38 1.03 -27.31
N ASP A 158 9.71 1.71 -28.41
CA ASP A 158 9.25 1.33 -29.74
C ASP A 158 10.15 0.26 -30.43
N LYS A 159 10.74 -0.66 -29.64
CA LYS A 159 11.55 -1.78 -30.13
C LYS A 159 10.99 -3.10 -29.69
N GLU A 160 11.09 -4.14 -30.54
CA GLU A 160 10.66 -5.51 -30.23
C GLU A 160 11.65 -6.29 -29.36
N GLN A 161 12.43 -5.59 -28.57
CA GLN A 161 13.44 -6.12 -27.66
C GLN A 161 13.05 -5.82 -26.22
N MET A 162 13.38 -6.71 -25.31
CA MET A 162 13.33 -6.44 -23.87
C MET A 162 14.76 -6.26 -23.35
N LYS A 163 14.94 -5.26 -22.50
CA LYS A 163 16.21 -4.99 -21.81
C LYS A 163 15.99 -4.99 -20.31
N ILE A 164 16.80 -5.75 -19.58
CA ILE A 164 16.82 -5.74 -18.12
C ILE A 164 18.19 -5.25 -17.67
N ARG A 165 18.22 -4.18 -16.89
CA ARG A 165 19.41 -3.70 -16.19
C ARG A 165 19.22 -3.95 -14.71
N ALA A 166 20.06 -4.82 -14.14
CA ALA A 166 20.04 -5.15 -12.71
C ALA A 166 21.24 -4.52 -12.00
N VAL A 167 20.99 -3.91 -10.85
CA VAL A 167 22.01 -3.33 -9.96
C VAL A 167 21.90 -4.00 -8.61
N LEU A 168 22.98 -4.61 -8.13
CA LEU A 168 22.98 -5.34 -6.87
C LEU A 168 23.58 -4.52 -5.73
N ALA A 169 22.96 -4.59 -4.56
CA ALA A 169 23.50 -4.02 -3.35
C ALA A 169 23.27 -4.96 -2.16
N VAL A 170 24.31 -5.27 -1.41
CA VAL A 170 24.23 -6.17 -0.27
C VAL A 170 23.71 -5.41 0.95
N HIS A 171 22.66 -5.91 1.59
CA HIS A 171 22.11 -5.32 2.80
C HIS A 171 23.15 -5.33 3.95
N GLU A 172 23.15 -4.31 4.80
CA GLU A 172 24.13 -4.17 5.87
C GLU A 172 24.18 -5.35 6.83
N LYS A 173 23.05 -6.00 7.08
CA LYS A 173 22.94 -7.18 7.95
C LYS A 173 23.46 -8.48 7.31
N ALA A 174 23.68 -8.49 6.01
CA ALA A 174 24.10 -9.69 5.26
C ALA A 174 25.61 -9.89 5.27
N ARG A 175 26.21 -10.15 6.44
CA ARG A 175 27.66 -10.26 6.62
C ARG A 175 28.28 -11.37 5.75
N SER A 176 27.59 -12.49 5.55
CA SER A 176 28.07 -13.66 4.79
C SER A 176 28.28 -13.37 3.31
N ILE A 177 27.38 -12.60 2.68
CA ILE A 177 27.47 -12.30 1.25
C ILE A 177 28.20 -10.98 0.97
N ARG A 178 28.45 -10.15 1.97
CA ARG A 178 29.16 -8.86 1.82
C ARG A 178 30.63 -9.03 1.40
N GLN A 179 31.25 -10.16 1.72
CA GLN A 179 32.64 -10.46 1.38
C GLN A 179 32.81 -11.17 0.04
N LEU A 180 31.71 -11.49 -0.65
CA LEU A 180 31.78 -12.14 -1.94
C LEU A 180 32.41 -11.19 -2.98
N SER A 181 33.17 -11.77 -3.90
CA SER A 181 33.59 -11.08 -5.12
C SER A 181 32.37 -10.76 -5.99
N GLU A 182 32.51 -9.82 -6.92
CA GLU A 182 31.41 -9.45 -7.82
C GLU A 182 30.85 -10.68 -8.57
N GLU A 183 31.71 -11.54 -9.07
CA GLU A 183 31.34 -12.76 -9.78
C GLU A 183 30.49 -13.69 -8.91
N LYS A 184 30.97 -14.00 -7.70
CA LYS A 184 30.24 -14.83 -6.73
C LYS A 184 28.92 -14.18 -6.26
N LEU A 185 28.85 -12.85 -6.25
CA LEU A 185 27.62 -12.15 -5.94
C LEU A 185 26.58 -12.31 -7.05
N TRP A 186 27.01 -12.31 -8.33
CA TRP A 186 26.14 -12.64 -9.45
C TRP A 186 25.72 -14.11 -9.45
N ASP A 187 26.61 -15.05 -9.14
CA ASP A 187 26.26 -16.47 -9.00
C ASP A 187 25.19 -16.66 -7.88
N TYR A 188 25.40 -15.97 -6.76
CA TYR A 188 24.42 -15.98 -5.67
C TYR A 188 23.08 -15.36 -6.11
N PHE A 189 23.10 -14.23 -6.81
CA PHE A 189 21.89 -13.62 -7.38
C PHE A 189 21.14 -14.62 -8.28
N PHE A 190 21.81 -15.24 -9.23
CA PHE A 190 21.17 -16.22 -10.13
C PHE A 190 20.63 -17.43 -9.40
N SER A 191 21.28 -17.90 -8.33
CA SER A 191 20.79 -19.02 -7.54
C SER A 191 19.49 -18.71 -6.78
N GLN A 192 19.19 -17.42 -6.55
CA GLN A 192 18.02 -16.93 -5.80
C GLN A 192 16.97 -16.25 -6.70
N THR A 193 17.22 -16.22 -7.99
CA THR A 193 16.35 -15.51 -8.94
C THR A 193 15.84 -16.48 -10.00
N MET A 194 14.54 -16.48 -10.20
CA MET A 194 13.91 -17.15 -11.33
C MET A 194 13.71 -16.13 -12.45
N LEU A 195 14.22 -16.42 -13.60
CA LEU A 195 14.02 -15.68 -14.85
C LEU A 195 13.52 -16.68 -15.90
N ASP A 196 12.27 -16.52 -16.30
CA ASP A 196 11.63 -17.35 -17.33
C ASP A 196 11.00 -16.49 -18.39
N ILE A 197 11.29 -16.80 -19.66
CA ILE A 197 10.76 -16.08 -20.82
C ILE A 197 10.17 -17.10 -21.78
N SER A 198 8.86 -17.05 -21.93
CA SER A 198 8.12 -17.85 -22.89
C SER A 198 7.32 -16.93 -23.83
N PRO A 199 6.79 -17.42 -24.95
CA PRO A 199 5.97 -16.60 -25.86
C PRO A 199 4.72 -16.00 -25.17
N ASP A 200 4.19 -16.63 -24.14
CA ASP A 200 2.99 -16.19 -23.46
C ASP A 200 3.29 -15.34 -22.22
N ASN A 201 4.42 -15.60 -21.54
CA ASN A 201 4.69 -14.95 -20.26
C ASN A 201 6.18 -14.71 -20.02
N PHE A 202 6.50 -13.56 -19.46
CA PHE A 202 7.79 -13.25 -18.87
C PHE A 202 7.66 -13.24 -17.34
N THR A 203 8.49 -14.00 -16.64
CA THR A 203 8.53 -14.03 -15.18
C THR A 203 9.92 -13.67 -14.66
N PHE A 204 9.96 -12.68 -13.78
CA PHE A 204 11.13 -12.36 -12.95
C PHE A 204 10.75 -12.46 -11.48
N GLU A 205 11.42 -13.31 -10.72
CA GLU A 205 11.18 -13.46 -9.29
C GLU A 205 12.50 -13.51 -8.52
N SER A 206 12.72 -12.55 -7.60
CA SER A 206 13.84 -12.52 -6.65
C SER A 206 13.30 -12.49 -5.23
N LYS A 207 13.50 -13.61 -4.51
CA LYS A 207 12.99 -13.79 -3.12
C LYS A 207 13.97 -13.32 -2.05
N ASN A 208 15.13 -12.84 -2.44
CA ASN A 208 16.20 -12.55 -1.50
C ASN A 208 16.02 -11.18 -0.85
N GLU A 209 15.83 -11.15 0.47
CA GLU A 209 15.72 -9.91 1.25
C GLU A 209 17.09 -9.31 1.62
N LEU A 210 18.16 -10.11 1.58
CA LEU A 210 19.51 -9.70 1.95
C LEU A 210 20.30 -9.07 0.79
N LEU A 211 19.84 -9.30 -0.44
CA LEU A 211 20.41 -8.74 -1.66
C LEU A 211 19.41 -7.79 -2.31
N LYS A 212 19.62 -6.49 -2.13
CA LYS A 212 18.82 -5.48 -2.82
C LYS A 212 19.08 -5.58 -4.32
N THR A 213 18.01 -5.77 -5.09
CA THR A 213 18.04 -5.91 -6.55
C THR A 213 17.25 -4.78 -7.18
N ASP A 214 17.94 -3.70 -7.59
CA ASP A 214 17.30 -2.60 -8.32
C ASP A 214 17.23 -2.97 -9.81
N LEU A 215 16.04 -2.85 -10.41
CA LEU A 215 15.77 -3.26 -11.78
C LEU A 215 15.28 -2.10 -12.63
N VAL A 216 15.83 -1.99 -13.85
CA VAL A 216 15.23 -1.22 -14.92
C VAL A 216 14.86 -2.19 -16.04
N ILE A 217 13.57 -2.38 -16.27
CA ILE A 217 13.02 -3.28 -17.26
C ILE A 217 12.40 -2.43 -18.36
N THR A 218 12.97 -2.50 -19.56
CA THR A 218 12.45 -1.83 -20.74
C THR A 218 11.83 -2.87 -21.65
N ILE A 219 10.54 -2.73 -21.96
CA ILE A 219 9.72 -3.71 -22.69
C ILE A 219 9.19 -3.10 -23.98
N PRO A 220 8.85 -3.92 -25.00
CA PRO A 220 8.16 -3.43 -26.20
C PRO A 220 6.88 -2.68 -25.87
N LYS A 221 6.59 -1.61 -26.61
CA LYS A 221 5.34 -0.87 -26.49
C LYS A 221 4.21 -1.61 -27.18
N ARG A 222 3.35 -2.24 -26.38
CA ARG A 222 2.18 -2.98 -26.84
C ARG A 222 1.14 -3.08 -25.74
N LEU A 223 -0.07 -3.50 -26.06
CA LEU A 223 -1.08 -3.87 -25.06
C LEU A 223 -0.77 -5.28 -24.53
N TYR A 224 -0.46 -5.37 -23.24
CA TYR A 224 -0.25 -6.62 -22.53
C TYR A 224 -1.58 -7.17 -22.01
N GLU A 225 -1.79 -8.49 -22.08
CA GLU A 225 -3.00 -9.13 -21.56
C GLU A 225 -3.04 -9.03 -20.03
N GLN A 226 -1.94 -9.40 -19.37
CA GLN A 226 -1.85 -9.35 -17.92
C GLN A 226 -0.48 -8.87 -17.43
N VAL A 227 -0.50 -7.94 -16.49
CA VAL A 227 0.68 -7.42 -15.80
C VAL A 227 0.53 -7.67 -14.30
N LYS A 228 1.47 -8.39 -13.70
CA LYS A 228 1.52 -8.62 -12.25
C LYS A 228 2.84 -8.14 -11.67
N ILE A 229 2.80 -7.19 -10.74
CA ILE A 229 3.99 -6.67 -10.08
C ILE A 229 3.79 -6.74 -8.57
N GLN A 230 4.73 -7.35 -7.88
CA GLN A 230 4.71 -7.48 -6.43
C GLN A 230 6.09 -7.13 -5.84
N LEU A 231 6.13 -6.08 -5.03
CA LEU A 231 7.32 -5.68 -4.29
C LEU A 231 7.08 -5.85 -2.79
N LEU A 232 8.05 -6.41 -2.07
CA LEU A 232 7.97 -6.45 -0.62
C LEU A 232 8.55 -5.16 -0.01
N ASN A 233 9.75 -4.75 -0.45
CA ASN A 233 10.42 -3.53 -0.01
C ASN A 233 11.09 -2.84 -1.19
N GLY A 234 10.57 -1.71 -1.64
CA GLY A 234 11.11 -0.93 -2.75
C GLY A 234 10.03 -0.15 -3.48
N ASN A 235 10.45 0.84 -4.23
CA ASN A 235 9.57 1.70 -5.00
C ASN A 235 9.37 1.13 -6.41
N LEU A 236 8.19 1.34 -6.94
CA LEU A 236 7.85 1.04 -8.33
C LEU A 236 7.68 2.32 -9.13
N LYS A 237 8.32 2.35 -10.30
CA LYS A 237 7.99 3.29 -11.36
C LYS A 237 7.46 2.51 -12.57
N TYR A 238 6.23 2.82 -13.01
CA TYR A 238 5.51 2.10 -14.05
C TYR A 238 5.05 3.08 -15.12
N ASP A 239 5.87 3.28 -16.16
CA ASP A 239 5.65 4.34 -17.14
C ASP A 239 5.25 3.79 -18.51
N ASP A 240 4.36 4.53 -19.20
CA ASP A 240 3.95 4.35 -20.61
C ASP A 240 3.63 2.89 -20.98
N THR A 241 3.02 2.15 -20.05
CA THR A 241 2.71 0.74 -20.23
C THR A 241 1.21 0.51 -20.33
N ALA A 242 0.80 -0.20 -21.39
CA ALA A 242 -0.59 -0.55 -21.64
C ALA A 242 -0.88 -2.00 -21.24
N ALA A 243 -1.95 -2.26 -20.49
CA ALA A 243 -2.36 -3.60 -20.11
C ALA A 243 -3.88 -3.73 -20.05
N GLU A 244 -4.44 -4.88 -20.51
CA GLU A 244 -5.85 -5.16 -20.26
C GLU A 244 -6.13 -5.30 -18.77
N ASP A 245 -5.27 -6.03 -18.04
CA ASP A 245 -5.37 -6.24 -16.60
C ASP A 245 -3.99 -6.02 -15.93
N ALA A 246 -3.89 -5.00 -15.09
CA ALA A 246 -2.68 -4.69 -14.33
C ALA A 246 -2.93 -4.78 -12.82
N ILE A 247 -2.20 -5.65 -12.14
CA ILE A 247 -2.23 -5.82 -10.69
C ILE A 247 -0.88 -5.45 -10.11
N ILE A 248 -0.83 -4.39 -9.33
CA ILE A 248 0.39 -3.84 -8.75
C ILE A 248 0.27 -3.81 -7.24
N LYS A 249 1.18 -4.47 -6.53
CA LYS A 249 1.18 -4.52 -5.08
C LYS A 249 2.55 -4.23 -4.50
N THR A 250 2.62 -3.37 -3.50
CA THR A 250 3.81 -3.18 -2.68
C THR A 250 3.46 -3.27 -1.19
N ARG A 251 4.39 -3.77 -0.40
CA ARG A 251 4.22 -3.76 1.06
C ARG A 251 4.81 -2.49 1.67
N HIS A 252 6.03 -2.13 1.25
CA HIS A 252 6.72 -0.91 1.71
C HIS A 252 7.38 -0.23 0.52
N GLY A 253 6.90 0.93 0.16
CA GLY A 253 7.41 1.76 -0.92
C GLY A 253 6.32 2.38 -1.78
N ASP A 254 6.70 3.39 -2.50
CA ASP A 254 5.81 4.16 -3.35
C ASP A 254 5.58 3.50 -4.71
N ILE A 255 4.39 3.72 -5.26
CA ILE A 255 4.03 3.34 -6.61
C ILE A 255 3.78 4.62 -7.40
N ARG A 256 4.60 4.85 -8.43
CA ARG A 256 4.49 6.04 -9.29
C ARG A 256 4.35 5.62 -10.73
N SER A 257 3.39 6.20 -11.43
CA SER A 257 3.14 5.92 -12.84
C SER A 257 2.85 7.19 -13.62
N SER A 258 3.22 7.16 -14.88
CA SER A 258 2.84 8.17 -15.87
C SER A 258 2.53 7.49 -17.19
N GLY A 259 1.34 7.75 -17.76
CA GLY A 259 0.94 7.19 -19.05
C GLY A 259 0.49 5.73 -18.99
N ALA A 260 0.02 5.23 -17.83
CA ALA A 260 -0.61 3.91 -17.77
C ALA A 260 -1.93 3.91 -18.54
N SER A 261 -2.20 2.83 -19.28
CA SER A 261 -3.46 2.69 -20.02
C SER A 261 -3.96 1.24 -20.01
N GLY A 262 -5.29 1.07 -20.14
CA GLY A 262 -5.89 -0.27 -20.20
C GLY A 262 -7.32 -0.36 -19.69
N LYS A 263 -7.75 -1.60 -19.36
CA LYS A 263 -9.11 -1.85 -18.91
C LYS A 263 -9.23 -1.91 -17.38
N PHE A 264 -8.34 -2.65 -16.73
CA PHE A 264 -8.37 -2.83 -15.27
C PHE A 264 -7.01 -2.53 -14.67
N LEU A 265 -6.99 -1.65 -13.68
CA LEU A 265 -5.81 -1.33 -12.89
C LEU A 265 -6.13 -1.47 -11.40
N SER A 266 -5.56 -2.48 -10.77
CA SER A 266 -5.64 -2.66 -9.33
C SER A 266 -4.28 -2.35 -8.70
N THR A 267 -4.23 -1.43 -7.74
CA THR A 267 -3.00 -0.99 -7.09
C THR A 267 -3.17 -0.99 -5.57
N GLU A 268 -2.30 -1.67 -4.86
CA GLU A 268 -2.33 -1.79 -3.41
C GLU A 268 -0.97 -1.49 -2.79
N SER A 269 -0.92 -0.60 -1.80
CA SER A 269 0.25 -0.37 -0.95
C SER A 269 -0.12 -0.55 0.53
N ALA A 270 0.72 -1.23 1.33
CA ALA A 270 0.52 -1.25 2.77
C ALA A 270 1.14 -0.02 3.45
N ASP A 271 2.27 0.49 2.94
CA ASP A 271 2.99 1.64 3.50
C ASP A 271 3.76 2.35 2.36
N GLY A 272 3.15 3.34 1.76
CA GLY A 272 3.68 4.12 0.65
C GLY A 272 2.59 4.87 -0.12
N GLU A 273 3.02 5.89 -0.86
CA GLU A 273 2.18 6.71 -1.73
C GLU A 273 1.87 5.99 -3.05
N ILE A 274 0.67 6.23 -3.58
CA ILE A 274 0.25 5.78 -4.92
C ILE A 274 0.00 7.02 -5.76
N PHE A 275 0.79 7.21 -6.81
CA PHE A 275 0.70 8.38 -7.67
C PHE A 275 0.62 7.97 -9.15
N PHE A 276 -0.50 8.26 -9.79
CA PHE A 276 -0.74 8.03 -11.21
C PHE A 276 -1.14 9.33 -11.91
N LYS A 277 -0.50 9.64 -13.03
CA LYS A 277 -0.82 10.80 -13.87
C LYS A 277 -0.86 10.46 -15.34
N ARG A 278 -1.61 11.26 -16.12
CA ARG A 278 -1.77 11.08 -17.58
C ARG A 278 -2.20 9.64 -17.91
N SER A 279 -3.04 9.07 -17.06
CA SER A 279 -3.48 7.68 -17.19
C SER A 279 -4.84 7.61 -17.90
N THR A 280 -5.03 6.59 -18.72
CA THR A 280 -6.29 6.32 -19.40
C THR A 280 -6.67 4.88 -19.16
N VAL A 281 -7.51 4.64 -18.16
CA VAL A 281 -7.90 3.30 -17.71
C VAL A 281 -9.41 3.26 -17.51
N GLU A 282 -10.06 2.19 -18.01
CA GLU A 282 -11.50 2.07 -17.81
C GLU A 282 -11.85 1.91 -16.32
N ASN A 283 -11.28 0.93 -15.64
CA ASN A 283 -11.62 0.62 -14.24
C ASN A 283 -10.39 0.67 -13.35
N VAL A 284 -10.42 1.51 -12.34
CA VAL A 284 -9.33 1.75 -11.40
C VAL A 284 -9.75 1.39 -9.99
N ASP A 285 -8.95 0.57 -9.30
CA ASP A 285 -9.09 0.27 -7.88
C ASP A 285 -7.75 0.48 -7.18
N MET A 286 -7.66 1.52 -6.34
CA MET A 286 -6.45 1.88 -5.62
C MET A 286 -6.67 1.89 -4.12
N SER A 287 -5.77 1.28 -3.37
CA SER A 287 -5.84 1.29 -1.92
C SER A 287 -4.47 1.41 -1.27
N THR A 288 -4.38 2.24 -0.22
CA THR A 288 -3.21 2.30 0.66
C THR A 288 -3.64 2.30 2.13
N ALA A 289 -2.88 1.57 2.96
CA ALA A 289 -3.13 1.61 4.40
C ALA A 289 -2.47 2.82 5.06
N LYS A 290 -1.30 3.27 4.52
CA LYS A 290 -0.59 4.48 4.96
C LYS A 290 0.10 5.12 3.77
N GLY A 291 -0.24 6.35 3.51
CA GLY A 291 0.25 7.14 2.39
C GLY A 291 -0.90 7.75 1.61
N ASP A 292 -0.58 8.62 0.71
CA ASP A 292 -1.54 9.36 -0.09
C ASP A 292 -1.81 8.64 -1.42
N ILE A 293 -2.99 8.89 -1.98
CA ILE A 293 -3.34 8.50 -3.34
C ILE A 293 -3.53 9.77 -4.17
N ALA A 294 -2.78 9.90 -5.26
CA ALA A 294 -3.02 10.95 -6.24
C ALA A 294 -3.24 10.30 -7.62
N LEU A 295 -4.40 10.56 -8.19
CA LEU A 295 -4.85 9.98 -9.44
C LEU A 295 -5.31 11.07 -10.40
N GLN A 296 -4.64 11.18 -11.56
CA GLN A 296 -4.97 12.13 -12.62
C GLN A 296 -5.09 11.41 -13.96
N GLY A 297 -6.19 11.62 -14.66
CA GLY A 297 -6.41 11.05 -16.00
C GLY A 297 -7.87 10.87 -16.39
N SER A 298 -8.09 9.97 -17.33
CA SER A 298 -9.41 9.61 -17.86
C SER A 298 -9.81 8.22 -17.42
N PHE A 299 -10.94 8.11 -16.72
CA PHE A 299 -11.41 6.86 -16.11
C PHE A 299 -12.91 6.68 -16.32
N LEU A 300 -13.36 5.44 -16.51
CA LEU A 300 -14.77 5.08 -16.55
C LEU A 300 -15.31 4.83 -15.15
N THR A 301 -14.60 4.00 -14.35
CA THR A 301 -14.91 3.81 -12.93
C THR A 301 -13.65 3.95 -12.08
N THR A 302 -13.80 4.55 -10.89
CA THR A 302 -12.70 4.76 -9.95
C THR A 302 -13.11 4.37 -8.55
N ILE A 303 -12.27 3.57 -7.88
CA ILE A 303 -12.30 3.35 -6.43
C ILE A 303 -10.92 3.74 -5.89
N ALA A 304 -10.86 4.70 -4.94
CA ALA A 304 -9.61 5.12 -4.32
C ALA A 304 -9.77 5.24 -2.80
N LYS A 305 -8.99 4.46 -2.03
CA LYS A 305 -9.13 4.35 -0.57
C LYS A 305 -7.79 4.53 0.14
N ALA A 306 -7.59 5.64 0.82
CA ALA A 306 -6.43 5.92 1.66
C ALA A 306 -6.83 5.83 3.15
N ALA A 307 -6.45 4.75 3.85
CA ALA A 307 -6.89 4.55 5.24
C ALA A 307 -6.24 5.56 6.21
N GLN A 308 -4.99 5.95 5.96
CA GLN A 308 -4.25 7.02 6.66
C GLN A 308 -3.46 7.81 5.61
N GLY A 309 -4.03 8.88 5.11
CA GLY A 309 -3.50 9.74 4.05
C GLY A 309 -4.60 10.40 3.24
N ASP A 310 -4.22 11.29 2.36
CA ASP A 310 -5.09 12.09 1.51
C ASP A 310 -5.41 11.36 0.20
N VAL A 311 -6.55 11.72 -0.41
CA VAL A 311 -6.90 11.33 -1.78
C VAL A 311 -7.01 12.57 -2.63
N GLU A 312 -6.19 12.66 -3.68
CA GLU A 312 -6.30 13.67 -4.73
C GLU A 312 -6.78 13.00 -6.03
N TYR A 313 -7.91 13.46 -6.54
CA TYR A 313 -8.54 12.93 -7.75
C TYR A 313 -8.75 14.04 -8.78
N ILE A 314 -8.09 13.90 -9.93
CA ILE A 314 -8.22 14.85 -11.04
C ILE A 314 -8.75 14.08 -12.25
N LEU A 315 -10.04 14.25 -12.53
CA LEU A 315 -10.71 13.62 -13.66
C LEU A 315 -10.57 14.51 -14.90
N GLU A 316 -10.07 13.93 -16.00
CA GLU A 316 -9.83 14.66 -17.25
C GLU A 316 -10.91 14.40 -18.33
N ASN A 317 -11.79 13.40 -18.15
CA ASN A 317 -12.91 13.08 -19.06
C ASN A 317 -14.26 13.31 -18.38
N ASP A 318 -15.28 13.54 -19.19
CA ASP A 318 -16.68 13.71 -18.75
C ASP A 318 -17.55 12.46 -18.97
N THR A 319 -16.96 11.36 -19.39
CA THR A 319 -17.62 10.07 -19.65
C THR A 319 -17.48 9.09 -18.48
N SER A 320 -16.94 9.52 -17.35
CA SER A 320 -16.85 8.68 -16.14
C SER A 320 -18.23 8.32 -15.62
N SER A 321 -18.44 7.04 -15.25
CA SER A 321 -19.72 6.55 -14.74
C SER A 321 -19.77 6.48 -13.21
N ALA A 322 -18.63 6.33 -12.53
CA ALA A 322 -18.58 6.29 -11.07
C ALA A 322 -17.21 6.65 -10.50
N ALA A 323 -17.22 7.35 -9.36
CA ALA A 323 -16.05 7.52 -8.51
C ALA A 323 -16.44 7.33 -7.04
N ASP A 324 -15.76 6.41 -6.34
CA ASP A 324 -15.88 6.16 -4.88
C ASP A 324 -14.54 6.45 -4.22
N LEU A 325 -14.48 7.55 -3.45
CA LEU A 325 -13.27 8.04 -2.83
C LEU A 325 -13.40 8.02 -1.31
N GLU A 326 -12.45 7.41 -0.63
CA GLU A 326 -12.49 7.24 0.81
C GLU A 326 -11.16 7.61 1.47
N ALA A 327 -11.19 8.57 2.41
CA ALA A 327 -10.06 8.98 3.23
C ALA A 327 -10.48 9.13 4.71
N PRO A 328 -10.63 8.03 5.47
CA PRO A 328 -11.12 8.09 6.85
C PRO A 328 -10.27 8.96 7.79
N ASN A 329 -8.98 9.08 7.52
CA ASN A 329 -8.03 9.87 8.31
C ASN A 329 -7.13 10.71 7.39
N GLY A 330 -7.73 11.50 6.52
CA GLY A 330 -7.08 12.40 5.58
C GLY A 330 -8.10 13.27 4.87
N ASP A 331 -7.64 14.08 3.95
CA ASP A 331 -8.43 14.99 3.13
C ASP A 331 -8.76 14.36 1.77
N ILE A 332 -9.86 14.79 1.15
CA ILE A 332 -10.17 14.48 -0.25
C ILE A 332 -10.19 15.78 -1.05
N ARG A 333 -9.41 15.82 -2.13
CA ARG A 333 -9.37 16.93 -3.09
C ARG A 333 -9.75 16.43 -4.47
N ILE A 334 -10.74 17.06 -5.07
CA ILE A 334 -11.30 16.64 -6.35
C ILE A 334 -11.31 17.79 -7.32
N GLN A 335 -10.89 17.50 -8.54
CA GLN A 335 -11.08 18.38 -9.69
C GLN A 335 -11.79 17.60 -10.79
N ILE A 336 -12.91 18.11 -11.26
CA ILE A 336 -13.72 17.47 -12.29
C ILE A 336 -14.01 18.42 -13.45
N PRO A 337 -14.22 17.90 -14.68
CA PRO A 337 -14.60 18.73 -15.81
C PRO A 337 -15.95 19.41 -15.57
N PRO A 338 -16.13 20.68 -15.99
CA PRO A 338 -17.42 21.37 -15.90
C PRO A 338 -18.51 20.70 -16.75
N THR A 339 -18.13 19.87 -17.72
CA THR A 339 -19.06 19.14 -18.63
C THR A 339 -19.52 17.80 -18.07
N TRP A 340 -18.91 17.30 -16.98
CA TRP A 340 -19.28 16.00 -16.43
C TRP A 340 -20.67 16.03 -15.80
N ASN A 341 -21.59 15.18 -16.29
CA ASN A 341 -22.93 15.03 -15.77
C ASN A 341 -22.94 14.01 -14.64
N VAL A 342 -23.03 14.49 -13.38
CA VAL A 342 -22.80 13.65 -12.20
C VAL A 342 -23.70 14.02 -11.03
N ASP A 343 -24.21 13.01 -10.33
CA ASP A 343 -24.81 13.11 -9.01
C ASP A 343 -23.78 12.84 -7.93
N GLY A 344 -23.51 13.84 -7.10
CA GLY A 344 -22.48 13.78 -6.06
C GLY A 344 -23.06 13.71 -4.64
N THR A 345 -22.48 12.85 -3.82
CA THR A 345 -22.74 12.79 -2.37
C THR A 345 -21.42 12.86 -1.63
N LEU A 346 -21.22 13.93 -0.87
CA LEU A 346 -20.02 14.20 -0.08
C LEU A 346 -20.36 14.06 1.40
N GLY A 347 -19.56 13.29 2.14
CA GLY A 347 -19.80 13.07 3.56
C GLY A 347 -18.55 13.23 4.41
N THR A 348 -18.62 14.05 5.48
CA THR A 348 -17.56 14.20 6.49
C THR A 348 -18.11 14.01 7.90
N LYS A 349 -17.30 13.54 8.83
CA LYS A 349 -17.75 13.37 10.23
C LYS A 349 -17.48 14.59 11.09
N LYS A 350 -16.47 15.40 10.78
CA LYS A 350 -16.02 16.48 11.68
C LYS A 350 -15.72 17.81 11.01
N GLU A 351 -15.16 17.81 9.80
CA GLU A 351 -14.61 19.00 9.16
C GLU A 351 -15.57 19.55 8.09
N LYS A 352 -15.12 20.56 7.37
CA LYS A 352 -15.93 21.30 6.38
C LYS A 352 -15.79 20.71 4.97
N ILE A 353 -16.86 20.89 4.20
CA ILE A 353 -16.89 20.67 2.76
C ILE A 353 -16.73 22.02 2.06
N TYR A 354 -15.74 22.12 1.17
CA TYR A 354 -15.52 23.27 0.31
C TYR A 354 -15.95 22.90 -1.10
N PHE A 355 -16.94 23.59 -1.61
CA PHE A 355 -17.57 23.27 -2.87
C PHE A 355 -17.52 24.47 -3.81
N ASP A 356 -16.89 24.31 -4.99
CA ASP A 356 -16.70 25.36 -5.99
C ASP A 356 -16.93 24.79 -7.40
N LEU A 357 -18.20 24.45 -7.70
CA LEU A 357 -18.67 24.06 -9.04
C LEU A 357 -19.76 25.05 -9.49
N LYS A 358 -19.55 25.68 -10.65
CA LYS A 358 -20.43 26.76 -11.13
C LYS A 358 -21.79 26.26 -11.63
N ASN A 359 -21.82 25.09 -12.27
CA ASN A 359 -23.01 24.52 -12.90
C ASN A 359 -23.67 23.42 -12.05
N ALA A 360 -23.53 23.51 -10.72
CA ALA A 360 -24.10 22.50 -9.84
C ALA A 360 -25.37 23.01 -9.15
N LYS A 361 -26.37 22.14 -9.07
CA LYS A 361 -27.57 22.33 -8.24
C LYS A 361 -27.38 21.57 -6.94
N ILE A 362 -27.47 22.29 -5.84
CA ILE A 362 -27.36 21.74 -4.50
C ILE A 362 -28.75 21.31 -4.04
N TRP A 363 -28.86 20.03 -3.57
CA TRP A 363 -30.10 19.45 -3.08
C TRP A 363 -30.15 19.37 -1.55
N ASP A 364 -29.02 19.14 -0.93
CA ASP A 364 -28.86 19.09 0.53
C ASP A 364 -27.51 19.68 0.92
N ASP A 365 -27.54 20.61 1.86
CA ASP A 365 -26.35 21.27 2.44
C ASP A 365 -26.45 21.18 3.96
N ALA A 366 -26.45 19.93 4.46
CA ALA A 366 -26.32 19.67 5.87
C ALA A 366 -24.85 19.81 6.30
N GLU A 367 -24.57 20.17 7.55
CA GLU A 367 -23.19 20.38 8.05
C GLU A 367 -22.20 19.25 7.72
N ARG A 368 -22.68 18.04 7.44
CA ARG A 368 -21.87 16.82 7.29
C ARG A 368 -22.17 15.99 6.05
N THR A 369 -23.18 16.36 5.31
CA THR A 369 -23.55 15.69 4.06
C THR A 369 -23.94 16.75 3.05
N PHE A 370 -23.37 16.66 1.88
CA PHE A 370 -23.62 17.59 0.78
C PHE A 370 -24.03 16.78 -0.44
N VAL A 371 -25.20 17.07 -0.99
CA VAL A 371 -25.75 16.37 -2.17
C VAL A 371 -25.94 17.38 -3.29
N PHE A 372 -25.40 17.09 -4.44
CA PHE A 372 -25.48 17.97 -5.61
C PHE A 372 -25.62 17.17 -6.91
N THR A 373 -26.14 17.86 -7.94
CA THR A 373 -26.10 17.40 -9.33
C THR A 373 -25.42 18.47 -10.17
N GLN A 374 -24.39 18.10 -10.93
CA GLN A 374 -23.79 18.95 -11.94
C GLN A 374 -24.45 18.69 -13.30
N ASN A 375 -24.75 19.75 -14.08
CA ASN A 375 -25.47 19.69 -15.36
C ASN A 375 -26.88 19.04 -15.26
N ALA A 376 -27.70 19.57 -14.34
CA ALA A 376 -29.00 19.01 -13.93
C ALA A 376 -30.08 18.94 -15.02
N GLU A 377 -29.85 19.42 -16.23
CA GLU A 377 -30.81 19.40 -17.34
C GLU A 377 -30.90 18.02 -18.03
N GLU A 378 -29.92 17.14 -17.80
CA GLU A 378 -29.85 15.78 -18.32
C GLU A 378 -30.03 14.77 -17.18
N ILE A 379 -30.54 13.58 -17.53
CA ILE A 379 -30.57 12.46 -16.55
C ILE A 379 -29.13 12.07 -16.25
N SER A 380 -28.69 12.31 -15.03
CA SER A 380 -27.36 11.91 -14.61
C SER A 380 -27.26 10.39 -14.59
N MET A 381 -26.21 9.86 -15.23
CA MET A 381 -25.90 8.43 -15.19
C MET A 381 -24.63 8.17 -14.35
N ALA A 382 -23.89 9.22 -13.98
CA ALA A 382 -22.67 9.11 -13.23
C ALA A 382 -22.90 9.36 -11.73
N THR A 383 -22.11 8.71 -10.89
CA THR A 383 -22.16 8.90 -9.44
C THR A 383 -20.79 9.24 -8.87
N LEU A 384 -20.75 10.20 -7.95
CA LEU A 384 -19.58 10.56 -7.17
C LEU A 384 -19.91 10.37 -5.68
N GLN A 385 -19.22 9.46 -5.02
CA GLN A 385 -19.38 9.20 -3.59
C GLN A 385 -18.08 9.44 -2.84
N GLU A 386 -18.15 10.18 -1.74
CA GLU A 386 -16.98 10.48 -0.94
C GLU A 386 -17.26 10.30 0.54
N LYS A 387 -16.28 9.74 1.25
CA LYS A 387 -16.35 9.54 2.70
C LYS A 387 -15.05 9.95 3.37
N VAL A 388 -15.13 10.99 4.16
CA VAL A 388 -14.04 11.45 5.00
C VAL A 388 -14.43 11.29 6.48
N GLY A 389 -13.50 10.82 7.30
CA GLY A 389 -13.72 10.73 8.75
C GLY A 389 -13.34 12.00 9.48
N ASN A 390 -12.08 12.37 9.43
CA ASN A 390 -11.49 13.47 10.21
C ASN A 390 -10.81 14.55 9.37
N GLY A 391 -11.13 14.67 8.09
CA GLY A 391 -10.53 15.63 7.17
C GLY A 391 -11.56 16.46 6.41
N ILE A 392 -11.07 17.33 5.55
CA ILE A 392 -11.87 18.18 4.68
C ILE A 392 -12.13 17.52 3.32
N ILE A 393 -13.24 17.91 2.71
CA ILE A 393 -13.51 17.61 1.30
C ILE A 393 -13.45 18.94 0.53
N LYS A 394 -12.70 18.95 -0.57
CA LYS A 394 -12.66 20.07 -1.49
C LYS A 394 -12.98 19.60 -2.90
N VAL A 395 -14.05 20.13 -3.49
CA VAL A 395 -14.44 19.87 -4.87
C VAL A 395 -14.36 21.19 -5.66
N SER A 396 -13.72 21.15 -6.82
CA SER A 396 -13.57 22.29 -7.71
C SER A 396 -13.62 21.86 -9.18
N GLU A 397 -13.85 22.82 -10.06
CA GLU A 397 -13.72 22.60 -11.51
C GLU A 397 -12.26 22.37 -11.90
N LEU A 398 -12.06 21.49 -12.88
CA LEU A 398 -10.77 21.31 -13.54
C LEU A 398 -10.45 22.60 -14.33
N GLU A 399 -9.35 23.26 -13.98
CA GLU A 399 -8.87 24.41 -14.74
C GLU A 399 -8.39 23.95 -16.12
N THR A 400 -9.13 24.34 -17.17
CA THR A 400 -8.64 24.19 -18.55
C THR A 400 -7.46 25.13 -18.74
N LYS A 401 -6.23 24.59 -18.72
CA LYS A 401 -5.09 25.34 -19.20
C LYS A 401 -5.32 25.60 -20.68
N ASN A 402 -5.61 26.86 -21.03
CA ASN A 402 -5.55 27.30 -22.43
C ASN A 402 -4.13 27.00 -22.93
N VAL A 403 -4.02 26.03 -23.82
CA VAL A 403 -2.79 25.66 -24.56
C VAL A 403 -2.57 26.68 -25.66
#